data_13fe9d63b1217354243e91d7ef478cf4
#
_entry.id   13fe9d63b1217354243e91d7ef478cf4
#
_cell.length_a   1.000
_cell.length_b   1.000
_cell.length_c   1.000
_cell.angle_alpha   90.00
_cell.angle_beta   90.00
_cell.angle_gamma   90.00
#
_symmetry.space_group_name_H-M   'P 1'
#
loop_
_entity.id
_entity.type
_entity.pdbx_description
1 polymer ?
#
loop_
_entity_poly.entity_id
_entity_poly.type
_entity_poly.pdbx_seq_one_letter_code
_entity_poly.pdbx_strand_id
1 'polypeptide(L)'
;MTIQSLLGPANTPLLACSPADHLMTAVARLVGDGANAIAVTGPSGQLAGILSDQDIIRALHAGSGSVTHAIVETWMTRHVITVTPDTRLAAAVKIMAFHRIRHVVVVDEDKRPIAVVGIRAILKQLHEMDEIEINVLRDMTVARR
;
A
#
# COMPACT_ATOMS: atom_id res chain seq x y z
N MET A 1 -11.23 14.45 0.18
CA MET A 1 -10.37 13.70 -0.74
C MET A 1 -10.31 12.24 -0.33
N THR A 2 -10.31 11.36 -1.28
CA THR A 2 -10.43 9.92 -1.08
C THR A 2 -9.22 9.18 -1.64
N ILE A 3 -9.12 7.90 -1.33
CA ILE A 3 -8.08 6.98 -1.86
C ILE A 3 -8.06 7.01 -3.40
N GLN A 4 -9.22 7.23 -4.06
CA GLN A 4 -9.30 7.30 -5.52
C GLN A 4 -8.28 8.29 -6.11
N SER A 5 -8.00 9.39 -5.45
CA SER A 5 -7.05 10.40 -5.93
C SER A 5 -5.59 9.91 -5.96
N LEU A 6 -5.28 8.84 -5.25
CA LEU A 6 -3.95 8.22 -5.21
C LEU A 6 -3.80 7.09 -6.22
N LEU A 7 -4.91 6.60 -6.79
CA LEU A 7 -4.89 5.51 -7.73
C LEU A 7 -4.45 6.01 -9.10
N GLY A 8 -3.65 5.22 -9.77
CA GLY A 8 -3.28 5.47 -11.16
C GLY A 8 -4.46 5.28 -12.12
N PRO A 9 -4.21 5.34 -13.44
CA PRO A 9 -5.22 5.03 -14.44
C PRO A 9 -5.93 3.70 -14.17
N ALA A 10 -7.18 3.57 -14.62
CA ALA A 10 -8.04 2.42 -14.33
C ALA A 10 -7.43 1.05 -14.67
N ASN A 11 -6.48 1.02 -15.58
CA ASN A 11 -5.80 -0.21 -16.00
C ASN A 11 -4.38 -0.35 -15.42
N THR A 12 -4.02 0.40 -14.40
CA THR A 12 -2.72 0.26 -13.74
C THR A 12 -2.61 -1.14 -13.15
N PRO A 13 -1.60 -1.94 -13.54
CA PRO A 13 -1.44 -3.28 -12.99
C PRO A 13 -1.16 -3.25 -11.50
N LEU A 14 -1.80 -4.15 -10.76
CA LEU A 14 -1.49 -4.38 -9.35
C LEU A 14 -0.10 -5.02 -9.23
N LEU A 15 0.75 -4.46 -8.39
CA LEU A 15 1.98 -5.15 -7.99
C LEU A 15 1.61 -6.30 -7.07
N ALA A 16 1.79 -7.53 -7.54
CA ALA A 16 1.36 -8.72 -6.84
C ALA A 16 2.33 -9.88 -6.99
N CYS A 17 2.24 -10.82 -6.07
CA CYS A 17 2.90 -12.11 -6.14
C CYS A 17 1.94 -13.20 -5.65
N SER A 18 2.33 -14.45 -5.83
CA SER A 18 1.55 -15.60 -5.38
C SER A 18 2.07 -16.14 -4.05
N PRO A 19 1.21 -16.80 -3.23
CA PRO A 19 1.65 -17.38 -1.97
C PRO A 19 2.78 -18.41 -2.14
N ALA A 20 2.78 -19.14 -3.23
CA ALA A 20 3.77 -20.16 -3.53
C ALA A 20 5.07 -19.62 -4.14
N ASP A 21 5.15 -18.35 -4.46
CA ASP A 21 6.36 -17.74 -5.00
C ASP A 21 7.47 -17.76 -3.97
N HIS A 22 8.71 -17.84 -4.46
CA HIS A 22 9.88 -17.62 -3.60
C HIS A 22 9.87 -16.18 -3.08
N LEU A 23 10.29 -16.00 -1.84
CA LEU A 23 10.39 -14.67 -1.22
C LEU A 23 11.26 -13.75 -2.07
N MET A 24 12.36 -14.25 -2.62
CA MET A 24 13.26 -13.47 -3.46
C MET A 24 12.63 -13.00 -4.77
N THR A 25 11.63 -13.71 -5.29
CA THR A 25 10.84 -13.25 -6.45
C THR A 25 10.04 -11.99 -6.08
N ALA A 26 9.40 -11.99 -4.93
CA ALA A 26 8.68 -10.80 -4.43
C ALA A 26 9.64 -9.64 -4.14
N VAL A 27 10.80 -9.92 -3.56
CA VAL A 27 11.84 -8.91 -3.32
C VAL A 27 12.27 -8.24 -4.62
N ALA A 28 12.51 -9.01 -5.67
CA ALA A 28 12.89 -8.48 -6.97
C ALA A 28 11.82 -7.56 -7.56
N ARG A 29 10.54 -7.91 -7.41
CA ARG A 29 9.41 -7.06 -7.86
C ARG A 29 9.33 -5.77 -7.05
N LEU A 30 9.49 -5.86 -5.74
CA LEU A 30 9.51 -4.68 -4.86
C LEU A 30 10.62 -3.69 -5.25
N VAL A 31 11.83 -4.21 -5.44
CA VAL A 31 12.98 -3.40 -5.85
C VAL A 31 12.76 -2.78 -7.23
N GLY A 32 12.25 -3.55 -8.18
CA GLY A 32 11.98 -3.08 -9.53
C GLY A 32 10.96 -1.96 -9.60
N ASP A 33 9.96 -1.98 -8.73
CA ASP A 33 8.90 -0.95 -8.66
C ASP A 33 9.21 0.17 -7.67
N GLY A 34 10.27 0.06 -6.89
CA GLY A 34 10.56 1.00 -5.80
C GLY A 34 9.48 0.99 -4.72
N ALA A 35 8.85 -0.15 -4.48
CA ALA A 35 7.75 -0.32 -3.54
C ALA A 35 8.22 -0.97 -2.23
N ASN A 36 7.45 -0.76 -1.16
CA ASN A 36 7.76 -1.30 0.17
C ASN A 36 6.78 -2.40 0.60
N ALA A 37 5.74 -2.63 -0.16
CA ALA A 37 4.79 -3.70 0.08
C ALA A 37 4.19 -4.20 -1.24
N ILE A 38 3.82 -5.46 -1.27
CA ILE A 38 3.27 -6.14 -2.44
C ILE A 38 2.06 -6.97 -2.01
N ALA A 39 1.01 -6.94 -2.80
CA ALA A 39 -0.17 -7.77 -2.56
C ALA A 39 0.15 -9.23 -2.89
N VAL A 40 -0.37 -10.13 -2.08
CA VAL A 40 -0.29 -11.57 -2.33
C VAL A 40 -1.66 -12.05 -2.75
N THR A 41 -1.76 -12.57 -3.97
CA THR A 41 -3.03 -12.98 -4.58
C THR A 41 -3.05 -14.46 -4.89
N GLY A 42 -4.20 -15.08 -4.68
CA GLY A 42 -4.42 -16.47 -5.00
C GLY A 42 -4.67 -16.70 -6.50
N PRO A 43 -4.92 -17.96 -6.90
CA PRO A 43 -5.05 -18.34 -8.32
C PRO A 43 -6.17 -17.63 -9.07
N SER A 44 -7.25 -17.25 -8.40
CA SER A 44 -8.38 -16.54 -8.99
C SER A 44 -8.28 -15.02 -8.83
N GLY A 45 -7.13 -14.51 -8.39
CA GLY A 45 -6.91 -13.08 -8.17
C GLY A 45 -7.43 -12.55 -6.83
N GLN A 46 -7.92 -13.45 -5.97
CA GLN A 46 -8.39 -13.06 -4.64
C GLN A 46 -7.22 -12.68 -3.73
N LEU A 47 -7.46 -11.74 -2.82
CA LEU A 47 -6.46 -11.31 -1.86
C LEU A 47 -6.18 -12.42 -0.83
N ALA A 48 -4.92 -12.86 -0.75
CA ALA A 48 -4.46 -13.86 0.20
C ALA A 48 -3.66 -13.26 1.35
N GLY A 49 -2.98 -12.14 1.10
CA GLY A 49 -2.14 -11.50 2.10
C GLY A 49 -1.44 -10.27 1.56
N ILE A 50 -0.56 -9.72 2.38
CA ILE A 50 0.35 -8.64 2.01
C ILE A 50 1.75 -8.99 2.50
N LEU A 51 2.76 -8.68 1.71
CA LEU A 51 4.15 -8.84 2.07
C LEU A 51 4.82 -7.46 2.08
N SER A 52 5.34 -7.07 3.23
CA SER A 52 6.02 -5.79 3.40
C SER A 52 7.52 -5.98 3.63
N ASP A 53 8.26 -4.87 3.58
CA ASP A 53 9.67 -4.85 3.96
C ASP A 53 9.92 -5.38 5.37
N GLN A 54 9.01 -5.14 6.31
CA GLN A 54 9.08 -5.67 7.67
C GLN A 54 9.00 -7.21 7.70
N ASP A 55 8.16 -7.80 6.87
CA ASP A 55 8.05 -9.25 6.75
C ASP A 55 9.35 -9.86 6.22
N ILE A 56 9.98 -9.19 5.26
CA ILE A 56 11.26 -9.60 4.69
C ILE A 56 12.38 -9.52 5.75
N ILE A 57 12.41 -8.46 6.53
CA ILE A 57 13.38 -8.30 7.63
C ILE A 57 13.19 -9.42 8.66
N ARG A 58 11.95 -9.76 9.00
CA ARG A 58 11.69 -10.89 9.92
C ARG A 58 12.18 -12.21 9.34
N ALA A 59 11.98 -12.42 8.05
CA ALA A 59 12.48 -13.62 7.36
C ALA A 59 14.00 -13.71 7.41
N LEU A 60 14.69 -12.60 7.17
CA LEU A 60 16.15 -12.51 7.29
C LEU A 60 16.64 -12.83 8.70
N HIS A 61 15.97 -12.28 9.71
CA HIS A 61 16.34 -12.47 11.11
C HIS A 61 16.15 -13.92 11.57
N ALA A 62 15.04 -14.55 11.18
CA ALA A 62 14.71 -15.92 11.57
C ALA A 62 15.50 -16.97 10.78
N GLY A 63 16.00 -16.59 9.63
CA GLY A 63 16.32 -17.54 8.58
C GLY A 63 17.73 -18.02 8.51
N SER A 64 18.47 -18.16 9.54
CA SER A 64 19.72 -18.96 9.51
C SER A 64 20.10 -19.50 8.11
N GLY A 65 20.29 -18.62 7.13
CA GLY A 65 20.83 -18.95 5.80
C GLY A 65 19.86 -19.43 4.74
N SER A 66 18.57 -19.52 4.99
CA SER A 66 17.60 -20.09 4.04
C SER A 66 16.64 -19.08 3.37
N VAL A 67 16.98 -17.81 3.33
CA VAL A 67 16.16 -16.79 2.64
C VAL A 67 15.97 -17.15 1.16
N THR A 68 16.94 -17.79 0.54
CA THR A 68 16.86 -18.26 -0.85
C THR A 68 15.78 -19.31 -1.08
N HIS A 69 15.38 -20.04 -0.04
CA HIS A 69 14.35 -21.07 -0.10
C HIS A 69 13.02 -20.66 0.56
N ALA A 70 12.97 -19.46 1.16
CA ALA A 70 11.78 -18.97 1.80
C ALA A 70 10.66 -18.72 0.78
N ILE A 71 9.40 -19.02 1.19
CA ILE A 71 8.21 -18.89 0.38
C ILE A 71 7.35 -17.75 0.94
N VAL A 72 6.72 -16.99 0.06
CA VAL A 72 5.89 -15.82 0.41
C VAL A 72 4.85 -16.14 1.47
N GLU A 73 4.10 -17.24 1.32
CA GLU A 73 3.02 -17.58 2.26
C GLU A 73 3.48 -17.82 3.69
N THR A 74 4.73 -18.23 3.89
CA THR A 74 5.30 -18.42 5.22
C THR A 74 5.46 -17.08 5.96
N TRP A 75 5.75 -16.01 5.25
CA TRP A 75 6.13 -14.70 5.81
C TRP A 75 5.11 -13.60 5.62
N MET A 76 4.17 -13.77 4.68
CA MET A 76 3.14 -12.75 4.45
C MET A 76 2.24 -12.54 5.66
N THR A 77 1.67 -11.35 5.76
CA THR A 77 0.61 -11.04 6.70
C THR A 77 -0.73 -11.45 6.10
N ARG A 78 -1.48 -12.32 6.79
CA ARG A 78 -2.75 -12.88 6.29
C ARG A 78 -3.95 -12.00 6.59
N HIS A 79 -3.97 -11.33 7.76
CA HIS A 79 -5.03 -10.40 8.13
C HIS A 79 -4.74 -9.03 7.51
N VAL A 80 -5.18 -8.85 6.27
CA VAL A 80 -4.97 -7.62 5.53
C VAL A 80 -6.08 -6.63 5.85
N ILE A 81 -5.70 -5.43 6.24
CA ILE A 81 -6.65 -4.33 6.38
C ILE A 81 -6.87 -3.73 5.00
N THR A 82 -8.13 -3.69 4.58
CA THR A 82 -8.53 -3.20 3.27
C THR A 82 -9.32 -1.91 3.37
N VAL A 83 -9.23 -1.11 2.33
CA VAL A 83 -10.04 0.10 2.12
C VAL A 83 -10.61 0.07 0.71
N THR A 84 -11.53 0.97 0.42
CA THR A 84 -12.12 1.11 -0.90
C THR A 84 -11.68 2.43 -1.53
N PRO A 85 -11.85 2.63 -2.86
CA PRO A 85 -11.48 3.89 -3.50
C PRO A 85 -12.18 5.12 -2.93
N ASP A 86 -13.37 4.98 -2.37
CA ASP A 86 -14.15 6.07 -1.78
C ASP A 86 -13.82 6.34 -0.30
N THR A 87 -12.93 5.55 0.30
CA THR A 87 -12.44 5.81 1.65
C THR A 87 -11.71 7.16 1.69
N ARG A 88 -12.06 8.01 2.65
CA ARG A 88 -11.39 9.30 2.85
C ARG A 88 -9.94 9.08 3.30
N LEU A 89 -9.04 9.92 2.81
CA LEU A 89 -7.62 9.85 3.19
C LEU A 89 -7.43 9.95 4.70
N ALA A 90 -8.13 10.87 5.36
CA ALA A 90 -8.08 11.03 6.81
C ALA A 90 -8.55 9.76 7.55
N ALA A 91 -9.58 9.09 7.03
CA ALA A 91 -10.07 7.83 7.60
C ALA A 91 -9.03 6.70 7.43
N ALA A 92 -8.38 6.64 6.28
CA ALA A 92 -7.32 5.66 6.04
C ALA A 92 -6.15 5.84 7.00
N VAL A 93 -5.74 7.08 7.27
CA VAL A 93 -4.69 7.39 8.25
C VAL A 93 -5.08 6.90 9.65
N LYS A 94 -6.32 7.14 10.06
CA LYS A 94 -6.83 6.65 11.37
C LYS A 94 -6.80 5.13 11.45
N ILE A 95 -7.22 4.45 10.40
CA ILE A 95 -7.19 2.99 10.32
C ILE A 95 -5.75 2.47 10.46
N MET A 96 -4.81 3.06 9.74
CA MET A 96 -3.40 2.69 9.81
C MET A 96 -2.81 2.94 11.20
N ALA A 97 -3.14 4.07 11.81
CA ALA A 97 -2.69 4.38 13.17
C ALA A 97 -3.25 3.41 14.21
N PHE A 98 -4.53 3.10 14.11
CA PHE A 98 -5.19 2.17 15.02
C PHE A 98 -4.59 0.76 14.95
N HIS A 99 -4.35 0.26 13.75
CA HIS A 99 -3.79 -1.07 13.51
C HIS A 99 -2.26 -1.11 13.51
N ARG A 100 -1.59 0.04 13.67
CA ARG A 100 -0.12 0.17 13.63
C ARG A 100 0.50 -0.41 12.36
N ILE A 101 -0.13 -0.12 11.25
CA ILE A 101 0.32 -0.55 9.92
C ILE A 101 0.63 0.67 9.04
N ARG A 102 1.46 0.47 8.03
CA ARG A 102 1.89 1.53 7.11
C ARG A 102 1.38 1.34 5.68
N HIS A 103 0.69 0.24 5.44
CA HIS A 103 0.13 -0.09 4.13
C HIS A 103 -1.27 -0.67 4.29
N VAL A 104 -2.13 -0.33 3.35
CA VAL A 104 -3.45 -0.93 3.20
C VAL A 104 -3.63 -1.40 1.76
N VAL A 105 -4.45 -2.41 1.56
CA VAL A 105 -4.83 -2.86 0.23
C VAL A 105 -6.16 -2.21 -0.14
N VAL A 106 -6.21 -1.62 -1.30
CA VAL A 106 -7.44 -1.08 -1.88
C VAL A 106 -8.14 -2.19 -2.64
N VAL A 107 -9.39 -2.40 -2.34
CA VAL A 107 -10.22 -3.43 -3.00
C VAL A 107 -11.39 -2.78 -3.74
N ASP A 108 -11.84 -3.45 -4.79
CA ASP A 108 -13.03 -3.06 -5.54
C ASP A 108 -14.33 -3.59 -4.91
N GLU A 109 -15.45 -3.42 -5.59
CA GLU A 109 -16.78 -3.86 -5.14
C GLU A 109 -16.86 -5.37 -4.94
N ASP A 110 -16.09 -6.13 -5.72
CA ASP A 110 -16.01 -7.60 -5.62
C ASP A 110 -14.95 -8.05 -4.60
N LYS A 111 -14.41 -7.12 -3.80
CA LYS A 111 -13.34 -7.34 -2.82
C LYS A 111 -12.03 -7.83 -3.44
N ARG A 112 -11.81 -7.57 -4.72
CA ARG A 112 -10.55 -7.87 -5.39
C ARG A 112 -9.53 -6.77 -5.15
N PRO A 113 -8.27 -7.09 -4.88
CA PRO A 113 -7.24 -6.10 -4.69
C PRO A 113 -6.93 -5.36 -5.99
N ILE A 114 -6.89 -4.04 -5.93
CA ILE A 114 -6.59 -3.18 -7.08
C ILE A 114 -5.34 -2.32 -6.88
N ALA A 115 -4.95 -2.07 -5.64
CA ALA A 115 -3.74 -1.30 -5.33
C ALA A 115 -3.27 -1.56 -3.91
N VAL A 116 -2.02 -1.27 -3.64
CA VAL A 116 -1.46 -1.16 -2.30
C VAL A 116 -1.07 0.29 -2.08
N VAL A 117 -1.55 0.88 -0.99
CA VAL A 117 -1.30 2.29 -0.66
C VAL A 117 -0.56 2.38 0.66
N GLY A 118 0.56 3.11 0.65
CA GLY A 118 1.36 3.37 1.83
C GLY A 118 0.99 4.68 2.52
N ILE A 119 1.27 4.78 3.81
CA ILE A 119 0.99 5.97 4.61
C ILE A 119 1.70 7.22 4.06
N ARG A 120 2.90 7.08 3.50
CA ARG A 120 3.66 8.19 2.93
C ARG A 120 2.93 8.86 1.76
N ALA A 121 2.34 8.07 0.89
CA ALA A 121 1.58 8.59 -0.26
C ALA A 121 0.36 9.38 0.21
N ILE A 122 -0.33 8.90 1.24
CA ILE A 122 -1.49 9.58 1.82
C ILE A 122 -1.08 10.90 2.46
N LEU A 123 -0.04 10.88 3.29
CA LEU A 123 0.45 12.07 3.99
C LEU A 123 0.97 13.13 3.00
N LYS A 124 1.67 12.71 1.95
CA LYS A 124 2.13 13.61 0.90
C LYS A 124 0.95 14.31 0.22
N GLN A 125 -0.09 13.56 -0.12
CA GLN A 125 -1.28 14.12 -0.75
C GLN A 125 -2.01 15.11 0.16
N LEU A 126 -2.16 14.79 1.44
CA LEU A 126 -2.76 15.68 2.42
C LEU A 126 -1.95 16.95 2.61
N HIS A 127 -0.63 16.84 2.66
CA HIS A 127 0.27 17.99 2.79
C HIS A 127 0.19 18.92 1.57
N GLU A 128 0.19 18.38 0.37
CA GLU A 128 0.04 19.17 -0.87
C GLU A 128 -1.30 19.93 -0.90
N MET A 129 -2.36 19.35 -0.40
CA MET A 129 -3.67 20.02 -0.28
C MET A 129 -3.62 21.19 0.69
N ASP A 130 -3.03 21.00 1.86
CA ASP A 130 -2.90 22.06 2.85
C ASP A 130 -2.10 23.26 2.30
N GLU A 131 -1.04 23.01 1.56
CA GLU A 131 -0.26 24.06 0.89
C GLU A 131 -1.09 24.82 -0.15
N ILE A 132 -1.88 24.13 -0.96
CA ILE A 132 -2.75 24.76 -1.96
C ILE A 132 -3.78 25.65 -1.25
N GLU A 133 -4.42 25.16 -0.20
CA GLU A 133 -5.40 25.93 0.57
C GLU A 133 -4.78 27.19 1.17
N ILE A 134 -3.60 27.10 1.77
CA ILE A 134 -2.87 28.24 2.33
C ILE A 134 -2.55 29.27 1.24
N ASN A 135 -2.08 28.85 0.08
CA ASN A 135 -1.76 29.74 -1.03
C ASN A 135 -3.01 30.44 -1.57
N VAL A 136 -4.10 29.74 -1.76
CA VAL A 136 -5.37 30.32 -2.18
C VAL A 136 -5.85 31.38 -1.17
N LEU A 137 -5.79 31.10 0.13
CA LEU A 137 -6.14 32.06 1.17
C LEU A 137 -5.25 33.29 1.17
N ARG A 138 -3.94 33.14 0.95
CA ARG A 138 -3.00 34.25 0.81
C ARG A 138 -3.32 35.11 -0.39
N ASP A 139 -3.59 34.52 -1.54
CA ASP A 139 -3.93 35.23 -2.77
C ASP A 139 -5.26 36.02 -2.60
N MET A 140 -6.24 35.41 -1.96
CA MET A 140 -7.50 36.09 -1.63
C MET A 140 -7.29 37.30 -0.70
N THR A 141 -6.38 37.19 0.25
CA THR A 141 -6.05 38.28 1.18
C THR A 141 -5.34 39.43 0.45
N VAL A 142 -4.44 39.14 -0.47
CA VAL A 142 -3.74 40.14 -1.29
C VAL A 142 -4.73 40.86 -2.22
N ALA A 143 -5.65 40.15 -2.84
CA ALA A 143 -6.63 40.74 -3.75
C ALA A 143 -7.63 41.69 -3.07
N ARG A 144 -7.77 41.65 -1.74
CA ARG A 144 -8.63 42.55 -0.97
C ARG A 144 -7.94 43.86 -0.53
N ARG A 145 -6.68 43.99 -0.76
CA ARG A 145 -5.91 45.22 -0.51
C ARG A 145 -5.85 46.10 -1.77
#